data_7fc993224e9d981b4ac9db83d27eddeb
#
_entry.id   7fc993224e9d981b4ac9db83d27eddeb
#
_cell.length_a   1.000
_cell.length_b   1.000
_cell.length_c   1.000
_cell.angle_alpha   90.00
_cell.angle_beta   90.00
_cell.angle_gamma   90.00
#
_symmetry.space_group_name_H-M   'P 1'
#
loop_
_entity.id
_entity.type
_entity.pdbx_description
1 polymer ?
#
loop_
_entity_poly.entity_id
_entity_poly.type
_entity_poly.pdbx_seq_one_letter_code
_entity_poly.pdbx_strand_id
1 'polypeptide(L)'
;YRRQRQMCIRDWVQASNFPLEVLYLRDDDIPQSVASGVADIGIVGENEFVERGENAQIIDRLGFSKCRLSLAIPKKIDYPGLKWFNGKKIATSYPNILRNFMKKNNINADIHVITGSVEISPGIGLADGIFDIVSSGSTLVSNNLAEVEVVMKSEALLIGNWKMDDEKHQILNEMLFRFEAVRSSQ
;
A
#
# COMPACT_ATOMS: atom_id res chain seq x y z
N TYR A 1 -6.05 -32.63 -4.16
CA TYR A 1 -6.16 -31.60 -3.09
C TYR A 1 -6.77 -30.35 -3.73
N ARG A 2 -8.08 -30.21 -3.70
CA ARG A 2 -8.79 -28.98 -4.09
C ARG A 2 -8.55 -27.97 -2.98
N ARG A 3 -7.68 -26.98 -3.18
CA ARG A 3 -7.72 -25.73 -2.43
C ARG A 3 -9.07 -25.09 -2.76
N GLN A 4 -10.00 -25.18 -1.80
CA GLN A 4 -11.16 -24.29 -1.79
C GLN A 4 -10.62 -22.87 -1.85
N ARG A 5 -10.90 -22.15 -2.93
CA ARG A 5 -10.85 -20.68 -2.91
C ARG A 5 -11.86 -20.29 -1.84
N GLN A 6 -11.38 -19.90 -0.67
CA GLN A 6 -12.19 -19.13 0.24
C GLN A 6 -12.59 -17.88 -0.52
N MET A 7 -13.81 -17.89 -1.00
CA MET A 7 -14.52 -16.69 -1.40
C MET A 7 -14.45 -15.79 -0.17
N CYS A 8 -13.89 -14.57 -0.29
CA CYS A 8 -13.92 -13.59 0.78
C CYS A 8 -15.38 -13.35 1.15
N ILE A 9 -15.86 -14.11 2.11
CA ILE A 9 -17.07 -13.78 2.83
C ILE A 9 -16.69 -12.52 3.60
N ARG A 10 -17.42 -11.44 3.41
CA ARG A 10 -17.33 -10.23 4.22
C ARG A 10 -17.69 -10.66 5.63
N ASP A 11 -16.70 -10.97 6.44
CA ASP A 11 -16.90 -11.35 7.82
C ASP A 11 -17.12 -10.06 8.62
N TRP A 12 -18.34 -9.85 9.04
CA TRP A 12 -18.70 -8.85 10.03
C TRP A 12 -18.48 -9.45 11.41
N VAL A 13 -17.65 -8.80 12.20
CA VAL A 13 -17.38 -9.19 13.58
C VAL A 13 -17.72 -8.02 14.50
N GLN A 14 -18.64 -8.25 15.42
CA GLN A 14 -18.96 -7.26 16.45
C GLN A 14 -17.98 -7.38 17.61
N ALA A 15 -17.39 -6.26 18.02
CA ALA A 15 -16.54 -6.24 19.21
C ALA A 15 -17.39 -6.41 20.47
N SER A 16 -16.94 -7.28 21.41
CA SER A 16 -17.71 -7.58 22.63
C SER A 16 -17.70 -6.47 23.67
N ASN A 17 -16.66 -5.63 23.68
CA ASN A 17 -16.39 -4.64 24.76
C ASN A 17 -16.29 -3.21 24.25
N PHE A 18 -16.63 -2.98 22.99
CA PHE A 18 -16.54 -1.66 22.37
C PHE A 18 -17.61 -1.54 21.28
N PRO A 19 -18.26 -0.38 21.10
CA PRO A 19 -19.29 -0.18 20.08
C PRO A 19 -18.66 -0.08 18.66
N LEU A 20 -18.12 -1.19 18.18
CA LEU A 20 -17.41 -1.29 16.92
C LEU A 20 -17.82 -2.58 16.19
N GLU A 21 -18.11 -2.44 14.91
CA GLU A 21 -18.23 -3.54 13.97
C GLU A 21 -17.01 -3.56 13.06
N VAL A 22 -16.38 -4.73 12.91
CA VAL A 22 -15.19 -4.90 12.08
C VAL A 22 -15.55 -5.63 10.79
N LEU A 23 -15.24 -5.00 9.67
CA LEU A 23 -15.41 -5.56 8.33
C LEU A 23 -14.03 -5.88 7.73
N TYR A 24 -13.79 -7.15 7.40
CA TYR A 24 -12.57 -7.56 6.71
C TYR A 24 -12.71 -7.40 5.21
N LEU A 25 -11.90 -6.54 4.63
CA LEU A 25 -11.86 -6.24 3.19
C LEU A 25 -10.45 -6.49 2.64
N ARG A 26 -10.34 -6.50 1.32
CA ARG A 26 -9.04 -6.42 0.65
C ARG A 26 -8.48 -5.02 0.83
N ASP A 27 -7.16 -4.91 0.91
CA ASP A 27 -6.45 -3.65 1.13
C ASP A 27 -6.84 -2.58 0.11
N ASP A 28 -7.02 -2.99 -1.14
CA ASP A 28 -7.37 -2.12 -2.26
C ASP A 28 -8.84 -1.64 -2.23
N ASP A 29 -9.73 -2.29 -1.48
CA ASP A 29 -11.15 -1.92 -1.33
C ASP A 29 -11.40 -0.99 -0.12
N ILE A 30 -10.47 -0.95 0.86
CA ILE A 30 -10.65 -0.19 2.11
C ILE A 30 -10.78 1.31 1.86
N PRO A 31 -9.90 1.98 1.08
CA PRO A 31 -10.00 3.42 0.86
C PRO A 31 -11.35 3.84 0.26
N GLN A 32 -11.82 3.11 -0.75
CA GLN A 32 -13.10 3.38 -1.39
C GLN A 32 -14.28 3.14 -0.43
N SER A 33 -14.22 2.08 0.39
CA SER A 33 -15.28 1.79 1.37
C SER A 33 -15.43 2.89 2.41
N VAL A 34 -14.31 3.48 2.84
CA VAL A 34 -14.32 4.64 3.76
C VAL A 34 -14.79 5.90 3.03
N ALA A 35 -14.26 6.21 1.85
CA ALA A 35 -14.64 7.40 1.08
C ALA A 35 -16.12 7.43 0.73
N SER A 36 -16.72 6.28 0.42
CA SER A 36 -18.15 6.16 0.10
C SER A 36 -19.07 6.14 1.33
N GLY A 37 -18.52 6.01 2.55
CA GLY A 37 -19.28 5.94 3.79
C GLY A 37 -19.87 4.56 4.09
N VAL A 38 -19.42 3.50 3.42
CA VAL A 38 -19.74 2.10 3.76
C VAL A 38 -19.09 1.72 5.09
N ALA A 39 -17.89 2.24 5.33
CA ALA A 39 -17.22 2.19 6.62
C ALA A 39 -16.93 3.63 7.11
N ASP A 40 -17.02 3.86 8.41
CA ASP A 40 -16.71 5.16 9.01
C ASP A 40 -15.20 5.40 9.08
N ILE A 41 -14.45 4.35 9.38
CA ILE A 41 -12.99 4.34 9.49
C ILE A 41 -12.41 3.10 8.81
N GLY A 42 -11.12 3.14 8.50
CA GLY A 42 -10.40 1.99 7.93
C GLY A 42 -8.93 1.99 8.32
N ILE A 43 -8.36 0.79 8.47
CA ILE A 43 -6.92 0.60 8.63
C ILE A 43 -6.38 0.07 7.31
N VAL A 44 -5.44 0.79 6.71
CA VAL A 44 -4.90 0.49 5.38
C VAL A 44 -3.44 0.92 5.26
N GLY A 45 -2.67 0.28 4.41
CA GLY A 45 -1.32 0.74 4.09
C GLY A 45 -1.33 2.09 3.37
N GLU A 46 -0.42 3.00 3.74
CA GLU A 46 -0.29 4.32 3.10
C GLU A 46 -0.08 4.20 1.58
N ASN A 47 0.63 3.15 1.13
CA ASN A 47 0.80 2.84 -0.29
C ASN A 47 -0.53 2.65 -1.03
N GLU A 48 -1.45 1.86 -0.47
CA GLU A 48 -2.79 1.65 -1.08
C GLU A 48 -3.62 2.92 -1.05
N PHE A 49 -3.61 3.64 0.08
CA PHE A 49 -4.34 4.90 0.22
C PHE A 49 -3.89 5.95 -0.82
N VAL A 50 -2.56 6.11 -1.01
CA VAL A 50 -2.00 7.07 -1.98
C VAL A 50 -2.22 6.60 -3.41
N GLU A 51 -2.09 5.30 -3.69
CA GLU A 51 -2.30 4.73 -5.02
C GLU A 51 -3.75 4.91 -5.49
N ARG A 52 -4.71 4.69 -4.62
CA ARG A 52 -6.14 4.82 -4.95
C ARG A 52 -6.59 6.28 -5.08
N GLY A 53 -5.99 7.19 -4.30
CA GLY A 53 -6.33 8.63 -4.35
C GLY A 53 -7.75 8.94 -3.90
N GLU A 54 -8.33 8.10 -3.05
CA GLU A 54 -9.71 8.23 -2.57
C GLU A 54 -9.87 9.42 -1.61
N ASN A 55 -11.08 9.99 -1.60
CA ASN A 55 -11.41 11.14 -0.76
C ASN A 55 -11.76 10.74 0.68
N ALA A 56 -10.76 10.35 1.45
CA ALA A 56 -10.83 10.12 2.90
C ALA A 56 -9.75 10.92 3.62
N GLN A 57 -9.91 11.12 4.93
CA GLN A 57 -8.91 11.82 5.74
C GLN A 57 -8.00 10.84 6.46
N ILE A 58 -6.72 11.18 6.56
CA ILE A 58 -5.80 10.48 7.44
C ILE A 58 -6.05 10.97 8.86
N ILE A 59 -6.46 10.06 9.76
CA ILE A 59 -6.71 10.35 11.16
C ILE A 59 -5.43 10.15 11.96
N ASP A 60 -4.74 9.03 11.77
CA ASP A 60 -3.53 8.69 12.53
C ASP A 60 -2.57 7.80 11.73
N ARG A 61 -1.29 7.85 12.09
CA ARG A 61 -0.23 6.95 11.62
C ARG A 61 0.06 5.92 12.69
N LEU A 62 -0.24 4.65 12.38
CA LEU A 62 -0.26 3.61 13.42
C LEU A 62 1.11 3.04 13.81
N GLY A 63 2.16 3.33 13.01
CA GLY A 63 3.55 3.00 13.34
C GLY A 63 3.96 1.54 13.12
N PHE A 64 3.08 0.69 12.58
CA PHE A 64 3.34 -0.72 12.25
C PHE A 64 3.20 -1.00 10.75
N SER A 65 3.46 -2.25 10.33
CA SER A 65 3.47 -2.67 8.91
C SER A 65 4.34 -1.78 8.01
N LYS A 66 5.49 -1.33 8.55
CA LYS A 66 6.39 -0.44 7.82
C LYS A 66 7.01 -1.16 6.63
N CYS A 67 6.90 -0.53 5.47
CA CYS A 67 7.52 -0.97 4.24
C CYS A 67 7.96 0.25 3.41
N ARG A 68 8.47 -0.01 2.20
CA ARG A 68 8.80 1.03 1.24
C ARG A 68 8.43 0.60 -0.17
N LEU A 69 8.09 1.54 -0.99
CA LEU A 69 7.92 1.36 -2.43
C LEU A 69 9.21 1.79 -3.11
N SER A 70 9.81 0.88 -3.87
CA SER A 70 11.14 1.08 -4.44
C SER A 70 11.21 0.64 -5.90
N LEU A 71 12.06 1.32 -6.65
CA LEU A 71 12.52 0.87 -7.96
C LEU A 71 13.62 -0.17 -7.78
N ALA A 72 13.52 -1.27 -8.51
CA ALA A 72 14.54 -2.31 -8.56
C ALA A 72 14.81 -2.75 -9.99
N ILE A 73 16.06 -3.12 -10.26
CA ILE A 73 16.54 -3.55 -11.58
C ILE A 73 17.35 -4.85 -11.44
N PRO A 74 17.59 -5.60 -12.53
CA PRO A 74 18.47 -6.76 -12.48
C PRO A 74 19.86 -6.42 -11.93
N LYS A 75 20.37 -7.22 -10.98
CA LYS A 75 21.68 -7.01 -10.31
C LYS A 75 22.87 -6.87 -11.25
N LYS A 76 22.77 -7.47 -12.46
CA LYS A 76 23.82 -7.41 -13.48
C LYS A 76 23.97 -6.03 -14.12
N ILE A 77 23.04 -5.12 -13.87
CA ILE A 77 23.05 -3.77 -14.45
C ILE A 77 23.76 -2.83 -13.46
N ASP A 78 24.80 -2.17 -13.93
CA ASP A 78 25.40 -1.07 -13.18
C ASP A 78 24.48 0.14 -13.26
N TYR A 79 23.94 0.56 -12.11
CA TYR A 79 22.92 1.60 -12.05
C TYR A 79 23.56 3.01 -12.12
N PRO A 80 23.37 3.73 -13.24
CA PRO A 80 24.00 5.04 -13.41
C PRO A 80 23.18 6.21 -12.83
N GLY A 81 22.07 5.92 -12.17
CA GLY A 81 21.15 6.90 -11.60
C GLY A 81 19.79 6.94 -12.30
N LEU A 82 18.88 7.77 -11.79
CA LEU A 82 17.45 7.77 -12.10
C LEU A 82 17.14 7.95 -13.59
N LYS A 83 17.99 8.69 -14.34
CA LYS A 83 17.82 8.88 -15.79
C LYS A 83 17.91 7.59 -16.60
N TRP A 84 18.44 6.51 -16.02
CA TRP A 84 18.47 5.19 -16.66
C TRP A 84 17.07 4.69 -17.05
N PHE A 85 16.05 5.10 -16.30
CA PHE A 85 14.67 4.69 -16.55
C PHE A 85 14.01 5.37 -17.75
N ASN A 86 14.66 6.37 -18.41
CA ASN A 86 14.12 6.96 -19.63
C ASN A 86 14.01 5.91 -20.75
N GLY A 87 12.80 5.77 -21.31
CA GLY A 87 12.49 4.80 -22.36
C GLY A 87 12.49 3.34 -21.88
N LYS A 88 12.60 3.07 -20.58
CA LYS A 88 12.55 1.73 -20.01
C LYS A 88 11.15 1.32 -19.64
N LYS A 89 10.88 0.01 -19.67
CA LYS A 89 9.64 -0.60 -19.21
C LYS A 89 9.75 -0.92 -17.73
N ILE A 90 8.79 -0.45 -16.93
CA ILE A 90 8.73 -0.71 -15.50
C ILE A 90 7.42 -1.41 -15.17
N ALA A 91 7.51 -2.62 -14.62
CA ALA A 91 6.36 -3.36 -14.13
C ALA A 91 5.99 -2.92 -12.72
N THR A 92 4.68 -2.74 -12.44
CA THR A 92 4.22 -2.30 -11.14
C THR A 92 2.75 -2.62 -10.89
N SER A 93 2.38 -2.80 -9.61
CA SER A 93 0.99 -2.76 -9.12
C SER A 93 0.58 -1.36 -8.61
N TYR A 94 1.51 -0.38 -8.61
CA TYR A 94 1.33 0.98 -8.11
C TYR A 94 1.58 2.03 -9.21
N PRO A 95 0.78 2.03 -10.30
CA PRO A 95 1.05 2.88 -11.45
C PRO A 95 0.88 4.37 -11.17
N ASN A 96 -0.01 4.79 -10.26
CA ASN A 96 -0.27 6.20 -10.01
C ASN A 96 0.87 6.84 -9.20
N ILE A 97 1.35 6.16 -8.17
CA ILE A 97 2.52 6.60 -7.39
C ILE A 97 3.73 6.70 -8.32
N LEU A 98 3.97 5.66 -9.14
CA LEU A 98 5.10 5.64 -10.07
C LEU A 98 5.02 6.77 -11.11
N ARG A 99 3.87 7.00 -11.74
CA ARG A 99 3.67 8.10 -12.71
C ARG A 99 3.97 9.45 -12.10
N ASN A 100 3.48 9.69 -10.88
CA ASN A 100 3.72 10.94 -10.16
C ASN A 100 5.22 11.14 -9.86
N PHE A 101 5.91 10.09 -9.43
CA PHE A 101 7.34 10.12 -9.19
C PHE A 101 8.14 10.39 -10.47
N MET A 102 7.85 9.67 -11.55
CA MET A 102 8.53 9.84 -12.85
C MET A 102 8.31 11.24 -13.41
N LYS A 103 7.07 11.75 -13.37
CA LYS A 103 6.73 13.11 -13.80
C LYS A 103 7.50 14.17 -13.00
N LYS A 104 7.56 14.04 -11.68
CA LYS A 104 8.29 14.97 -10.79
C LYS A 104 9.77 15.03 -11.09
N ASN A 105 10.36 13.93 -11.56
CA ASN A 105 11.79 13.82 -11.89
C ASN A 105 12.09 14.00 -13.38
N ASN A 106 11.10 14.34 -14.21
CA ASN A 106 11.24 14.47 -15.67
C ASN A 106 11.77 13.20 -16.34
N ILE A 107 11.30 12.04 -15.91
CA ILE A 107 11.60 10.72 -16.47
C ILE A 107 10.43 10.24 -17.33
N ASN A 108 10.72 9.84 -18.55
CA ASN A 108 9.74 9.22 -19.45
C ASN A 108 9.97 7.70 -19.50
N ALA A 109 9.22 6.96 -18.68
CA ALA A 109 9.25 5.50 -18.63
C ALA A 109 7.94 4.91 -19.13
N ASP A 110 8.00 3.70 -19.70
CA ASP A 110 6.82 2.92 -20.10
C ASP A 110 6.35 2.10 -18.89
N ILE A 111 5.15 2.37 -18.38
CA ILE A 111 4.62 1.77 -17.15
C ILE A 111 3.69 0.62 -17.50
N HIS A 112 4.15 -0.59 -17.18
CA HIS A 112 3.38 -1.82 -17.32
C HIS A 112 2.66 -2.17 -16.03
N VAL A 113 1.33 -2.08 -16.03
CA VAL A 113 0.51 -2.43 -14.87
C VAL A 113 0.33 -3.94 -14.80
N ILE A 114 0.73 -4.52 -13.68
CA ILE A 114 0.64 -5.96 -13.41
C ILE A 114 -0.05 -6.16 -12.05
N THR A 115 -1.00 -7.08 -11.98
CA THR A 115 -1.63 -7.52 -10.74
C THR A 115 -1.02 -8.86 -10.32
N GLY A 116 -0.18 -8.85 -9.30
CA GLY A 116 0.50 -10.06 -8.79
C GLY A 116 2.00 -10.00 -9.00
N SER A 117 2.67 -11.11 -9.11
CA SER A 117 4.14 -11.32 -9.11
C SER A 117 4.94 -10.38 -10.02
N VAL A 118 5.06 -9.13 -9.60
CA VAL A 118 5.77 -8.06 -10.35
C VAL A 118 7.25 -8.39 -10.47
N GLU A 119 7.84 -9.00 -9.45
CA GLU A 119 9.26 -9.31 -9.30
C GLU A 119 9.81 -10.27 -10.37
N ILE A 120 8.96 -11.08 -11.00
CA ILE A 120 9.42 -12.00 -12.04
C ILE A 120 9.56 -11.32 -13.41
N SER A 121 8.98 -10.16 -13.61
CA SER A 121 8.85 -9.48 -14.90
C SER A 121 10.18 -9.24 -15.62
N PRO A 122 11.27 -8.81 -14.95
CA PRO A 122 12.55 -8.65 -15.63
C PRO A 122 13.19 -9.98 -16.03
N GLY A 123 12.97 -11.04 -15.24
CA GLY A 123 13.51 -12.37 -15.53
C GLY A 123 12.93 -13.02 -16.78
N ILE A 124 11.68 -12.71 -17.13
CA ILE A 124 10.99 -13.21 -18.32
C ILE A 124 11.01 -12.21 -19.49
N GLY A 125 11.72 -11.09 -19.36
CA GLY A 125 11.84 -10.09 -20.43
C GLY A 125 10.60 -9.20 -20.63
N LEU A 126 9.67 -9.16 -19.68
CA LEU A 126 8.46 -8.34 -19.78
C LEU A 126 8.72 -6.87 -19.43
N ALA A 127 9.70 -6.61 -18.56
CA ALA A 127 10.10 -5.27 -18.15
C ALA A 127 11.62 -5.17 -17.94
N ASP A 128 12.15 -3.95 -17.98
CA ASP A 128 13.57 -3.67 -17.69
C ASP A 128 13.82 -3.55 -16.17
N GLY A 129 12.81 -3.10 -15.43
CA GLY A 129 12.83 -2.94 -13.98
C GLY A 129 11.44 -3.08 -13.38
N ILE A 130 11.36 -2.99 -12.06
CA ILE A 130 10.11 -3.05 -11.31
C ILE A 130 9.98 -1.87 -10.36
N PHE A 131 8.73 -1.56 -10.00
CA PHE A 131 8.39 -0.70 -8.89
C PHE A 131 7.40 -1.43 -8.00
N ASP A 132 7.80 -1.77 -6.79
CA ASP A 132 6.97 -2.60 -5.91
C ASP A 132 7.30 -2.40 -4.43
N ILE A 133 6.49 -3.02 -3.55
CA ILE A 133 6.70 -3.02 -2.10
C ILE A 133 7.95 -3.84 -1.76
N VAL A 134 8.78 -3.23 -0.92
CA VAL A 134 9.94 -3.86 -0.31
C VAL A 134 9.83 -3.75 1.22
N SER A 135 9.69 -4.88 1.90
CA SER A 135 9.79 -4.95 3.36
C SER A 135 11.19 -5.38 3.80
N SER A 136 11.55 -6.64 3.63
CA SER A 136 12.89 -7.16 3.96
C SER A 136 13.87 -7.15 2.77
N GLY A 137 13.36 -7.10 1.53
CA GLY A 137 14.16 -7.20 0.31
C GLY A 137 14.50 -8.64 -0.11
N SER A 138 14.09 -9.64 0.64
CA SER A 138 14.36 -11.06 0.32
C SER A 138 13.81 -11.49 -1.03
N THR A 139 12.61 -11.03 -1.39
CA THR A 139 11.97 -11.30 -2.69
C THR A 139 12.80 -10.75 -3.85
N LEU A 140 13.36 -9.54 -3.72
CA LEU A 140 14.23 -8.96 -4.74
C LEU A 140 15.48 -9.81 -4.93
N VAL A 141 16.11 -10.21 -3.82
CA VAL A 141 17.33 -11.06 -3.86
C VAL A 141 17.06 -12.39 -4.55
N SER A 142 15.93 -13.04 -4.23
CA SER A 142 15.54 -14.33 -4.83
C SER A 142 15.28 -14.22 -6.34
N ASN A 143 14.92 -13.05 -6.85
CA ASN A 143 14.68 -12.79 -8.26
C ASN A 143 15.86 -12.09 -8.96
N ASN A 144 17.05 -12.07 -8.34
CA ASN A 144 18.27 -11.42 -8.86
C ASN A 144 18.06 -9.92 -9.18
N LEU A 145 17.26 -9.23 -8.36
CA LEU A 145 17.02 -7.80 -8.43
C LEU A 145 17.81 -7.06 -7.35
N ALA A 146 18.19 -5.82 -7.67
CA ALA A 146 18.78 -4.86 -6.75
C ALA A 146 17.84 -3.66 -6.59
N GLU A 147 17.55 -3.29 -5.36
CA GLU A 147 16.86 -2.04 -5.04
C GLU A 147 17.79 -0.86 -5.35
N VAL A 148 17.31 0.11 -6.12
CA VAL A 148 18.13 1.24 -6.57
C VAL A 148 17.62 2.61 -6.12
N GLU A 149 16.30 2.77 -5.99
CA GLU A 149 15.68 4.03 -5.54
C GLU A 149 14.50 3.75 -4.62
N VAL A 150 14.49 4.37 -3.44
CA VAL A 150 13.32 4.38 -2.55
C VAL A 150 12.45 5.58 -2.90
N VAL A 151 11.24 5.31 -3.38
CA VAL A 151 10.30 6.35 -3.83
C VAL A 151 9.41 6.84 -2.69
N MET A 152 8.92 5.90 -1.87
CA MET A 152 7.99 6.21 -0.79
C MET A 152 8.18 5.23 0.36
N LYS A 153 8.17 5.74 1.59
CA LYS A 153 7.99 4.92 2.81
C LYS A 153 6.51 4.82 3.11
N SER A 154 6.08 3.68 3.61
CA SER A 154 4.69 3.38 3.92
C SER A 154 4.57 2.70 5.27
N GLU A 155 3.50 2.98 5.97
CA GLU A 155 3.08 2.34 7.20
C GLU A 155 1.55 2.21 7.24
N ALA A 156 1.02 1.52 8.24
CA ALA A 156 -0.42 1.44 8.42
C ALA A 156 -0.99 2.81 8.84
N LEU A 157 -2.06 3.22 8.16
CA LEU A 157 -2.83 4.42 8.46
C LEU A 157 -4.20 4.06 9.03
N LEU A 158 -4.69 4.86 9.95
CA LEU A 158 -6.10 4.98 10.25
C LEU A 158 -6.67 6.11 9.39
N ILE A 159 -7.62 5.77 8.52
CA ILE A 159 -8.32 6.73 7.67
C ILE A 159 -9.79 6.83 8.08
N GLY A 160 -10.43 7.95 7.81
CA GLY A 160 -11.82 8.19 8.17
C GLY A 160 -12.62 8.90 7.12
N ASN A 161 -13.94 8.70 7.18
CA ASN A 161 -14.89 9.42 6.35
C ASN A 161 -15.09 10.84 6.90
N TRP A 162 -15.23 11.82 6.00
CA TRP A 162 -15.48 13.24 6.35
C TRP A 162 -16.86 13.50 6.96
N LYS A 163 -17.79 12.55 6.87
CA LYS A 163 -19.20 12.71 7.23
C LYS A 163 -19.59 11.99 8.51
N MET A 164 -18.63 11.67 9.39
CA MET A 164 -18.95 11.09 10.70
C MET A 164 -19.70 12.12 11.55
N ASP A 165 -20.73 11.65 12.26
CA ASP A 165 -21.46 12.43 13.25
C ASP A 165 -20.69 12.57 14.58
N ASP A 166 -21.21 13.40 15.50
CA ASP A 166 -20.55 13.68 16.78
C ASP A 166 -20.42 12.44 17.68
N GLU A 167 -21.40 11.52 17.64
CA GLU A 167 -21.36 10.28 18.42
C GLU A 167 -20.22 9.38 17.94
N LYS A 168 -20.09 9.19 16.63
CA LYS A 168 -18.99 8.42 16.04
C LYS A 168 -17.63 9.06 16.29
N HIS A 169 -17.54 10.39 16.30
CA HIS A 169 -16.31 11.09 16.66
C HIS A 169 -15.92 10.86 18.13
N GLN A 170 -16.89 10.78 19.06
CA GLN A 170 -16.59 10.46 20.46
C GLN A 170 -16.04 9.04 20.60
N ILE A 171 -16.65 8.05 19.92
CA ILE A 171 -16.18 6.67 19.90
C ILE A 171 -14.77 6.58 19.31
N LEU A 172 -14.52 7.29 18.21
CA LEU A 172 -13.22 7.36 17.57
C LEU A 172 -12.14 7.92 18.51
N ASN A 173 -12.44 9.02 19.22
CA ASN A 173 -11.51 9.62 20.17
C ASN A 173 -11.17 8.66 21.32
N GLU A 174 -12.14 7.92 21.84
CA GLU A 174 -11.90 6.89 22.85
C GLU A 174 -11.01 5.76 22.31
N MET A 175 -11.23 5.34 21.07
CA MET A 175 -10.39 4.33 20.42
C MET A 175 -8.96 4.82 20.24
N LEU A 176 -8.76 6.06 19.79
CA LEU A 176 -7.43 6.67 19.64
C LEU A 176 -6.69 6.76 20.98
N PHE A 177 -7.38 7.18 22.04
CA PHE A 177 -6.81 7.19 23.38
C PHE A 177 -6.30 5.82 23.83
N ARG A 178 -7.08 4.76 23.54
CA ARG A 178 -6.65 3.37 23.83
C ARG A 178 -5.46 2.95 22.98
N PHE A 179 -5.39 3.35 21.72
CA PHE A 179 -4.24 3.07 20.84
C PHE A 179 -2.96 3.75 21.36
N GLU A 180 -3.04 5.00 21.82
CA GLU A 180 -1.90 5.70 22.41
C GLU A 180 -1.39 5.02 23.69
N ALA A 181 -2.30 4.55 24.55
CA ALA A 181 -1.93 3.81 25.74
C ALA A 181 -1.15 2.53 25.43
N VAL A 182 -1.56 1.79 24.37
CA VAL A 182 -0.85 0.58 23.91
C VAL A 182 0.52 0.93 23.30
N ARG A 183 0.59 1.99 22.49
CA ARG A 183 1.87 2.44 21.89
C ARG A 183 2.89 2.90 22.92
N SER A 184 2.44 3.52 24.00
CA SER A 184 3.31 4.02 25.08
C SER A 184 3.83 2.91 26.01
N SER A 185 3.27 1.70 25.91
CA SER A 185 3.65 0.54 26.73
C SER A 185 4.60 -0.44 26.01
N GLN A 186 4.98 -0.16 24.77
CA GLN A 186 5.96 -0.92 23.97
C GLN A 186 7.30 -0.19 23.90
#